data_6614da79a03fc98054e4a754f333b8fe
#
_entry.id   6614da79a03fc98054e4a754f333b8fe
#
_cell.length_a   1.000
_cell.length_b   1.000
_cell.length_c   1.000
_cell.angle_alpha   90.00
_cell.angle_beta   90.00
_cell.angle_gamma   90.00
#
_symmetry.space_group_name_H-M   'P 1'
#
loop_
_entity.id
_entity.type
_entity.pdbx_description
1 polymer ?
#
loop_
_entity_poly.entity_id
_entity_poly.type
_entity_poly.pdbx_seq_one_letter_code
_entity_poly.pdbx_strand_id
1 'polypeptide(L)'
;NFLDKDHVTWLAEYLSALENAFLVVSHDFNFLDKIANRICDIDNDTITKYYGTYSEFLRKKTLLREDYVRQYAAQQKEIKKTEEFIRKNIAGRKAKMARGRQKQLDRMDKMEALDQKEIIPYFHFPVLSLTNTEHLLVKQLAVGYHYPVLSNIEFSIKGGQKVVITGFNGIGKSTLLKTLIGEIPSMQGHFKFSDQVTIGYFEQDLEWKEPELTPIQIVANAYPNMVTKDVRKHLARCGISSKHAMQSIGTLSGGEQAKVKMCLLTLTPCNFLIMDEPTNHLDVQAKEALKTALSTFAGTVLLVSHEEAFYRDWTQRVISIEKK
;
A
#
# COMPACT_ATOMS: atom_id res chain seq x y z
N ASN A 1 4.10 2.07 -13.85
CA ASN A 1 4.37 1.12 -12.76
C ASN A 1 4.97 -0.21 -13.25
N PHE A 2 4.95 -0.49 -14.56
CA PHE A 2 5.52 -1.73 -15.14
C PHE A 2 6.83 -1.48 -15.90
N LEU A 3 7.33 -0.26 -15.85
CA LEU A 3 8.60 0.13 -16.49
C LEU A 3 9.73 0.06 -15.46
N ASP A 4 10.87 -0.44 -15.89
CA ASP A 4 12.10 -0.37 -15.09
C ASP A 4 12.69 1.06 -15.08
N LYS A 5 13.70 1.27 -14.25
CA LYS A 5 14.29 2.59 -14.01
C LYS A 5 14.82 3.26 -15.28
N ASP A 6 15.39 2.48 -16.20
CA ASP A 6 15.99 3.01 -17.43
C ASP A 6 14.90 3.47 -18.41
N HIS A 7 13.84 2.68 -18.56
CA HIS A 7 12.67 3.05 -19.37
C HIS A 7 11.90 4.25 -18.78
N VAL A 8 11.78 4.34 -17.45
CA VAL A 8 11.17 5.53 -16.79
C VAL A 8 12.00 6.78 -17.04
N THR A 9 13.34 6.66 -16.99
CA THR A 9 14.24 7.81 -17.24
C THR A 9 14.13 8.27 -18.69
N TRP A 10 14.21 7.33 -19.64
CA TRP A 10 14.03 7.62 -21.06
C TRP A 10 12.66 8.26 -21.35
N LEU A 11 11.59 7.74 -20.77
CA LEU A 11 10.23 8.28 -20.93
C LEU A 11 10.13 9.69 -20.37
N ALA A 12 10.75 9.97 -19.23
CA ALA A 12 10.77 11.30 -18.65
C ALA A 12 11.46 12.32 -19.55
N GLU A 13 12.60 11.94 -20.14
CA GLU A 13 13.34 12.78 -21.09
C GLU A 13 12.51 13.03 -22.37
N TYR A 14 11.92 11.97 -22.91
CA TYR A 14 11.06 12.06 -24.09
C TYR A 14 9.86 12.99 -23.85
N LEU A 15 9.13 12.81 -22.74
CA LEU A 15 7.96 13.63 -22.39
C LEU A 15 8.35 15.09 -22.11
N SER A 16 9.51 15.32 -21.50
CA SER A 16 10.00 16.69 -21.24
C SER A 16 10.38 17.44 -22.52
N ALA A 17 10.73 16.73 -23.59
CA ALA A 17 11.06 17.29 -24.89
C ALA A 17 9.82 17.49 -25.79
N LEU A 18 8.65 16.96 -25.41
CA LEU A 18 7.42 17.11 -26.19
C LEU A 18 6.88 18.52 -26.12
N GLU A 19 6.64 19.12 -27.30
CA GLU A 19 5.96 20.42 -27.43
C GLU A 19 4.45 20.34 -27.22
N ASN A 20 3.87 19.14 -27.34
CA ASN A 20 2.44 18.91 -27.20
C ASN A 20 2.01 18.76 -25.74
N ALA A 21 0.77 19.15 -25.45
CA ALA A 21 0.18 18.92 -24.14
C ALA A 21 -0.10 17.41 -23.94
N PHE A 22 0.19 16.91 -22.76
CA PHE A 22 -0.10 15.55 -22.36
C PHE A 22 -0.68 15.47 -20.92
N LEU A 23 -1.37 14.41 -20.62
CA LEU A 23 -1.88 14.10 -19.29
C LEU A 23 -1.30 12.77 -18.83
N VAL A 24 -0.72 12.77 -17.62
CA VAL A 24 -0.13 11.58 -17.02
C VAL A 24 -0.75 11.32 -15.67
N VAL A 25 -1.05 10.05 -15.40
CA VAL A 25 -1.42 9.54 -14.07
C VAL A 25 -0.30 8.61 -13.62
N SER A 26 0.33 8.93 -12.51
CA SER A 26 1.43 8.14 -11.95
C SER A 26 1.50 8.27 -10.43
N HIS A 27 2.03 7.24 -9.77
CA HIS A 27 2.38 7.25 -8.35
C HIS A 27 3.90 7.43 -8.13
N ASP A 28 4.68 7.54 -9.21
CA ASP A 28 6.11 7.81 -9.14
C ASP A 28 6.35 9.32 -9.03
N PHE A 29 6.67 9.76 -7.82
CA PHE A 29 6.89 11.18 -7.52
C PHE A 29 8.10 11.77 -8.22
N ASN A 30 9.18 10.99 -8.33
CA ASN A 30 10.41 11.45 -9.01
C ASN A 30 10.16 11.64 -10.50
N PHE A 31 9.36 10.76 -11.08
CA PHE A 31 8.94 10.89 -12.46
C PHE A 31 8.04 12.12 -12.66
N LEU A 32 6.98 12.28 -11.83
CA LEU A 32 6.08 13.43 -11.91
C LEU A 32 6.82 14.76 -11.70
N ASP A 33 7.77 14.81 -10.76
CA ASP A 33 8.51 16.03 -10.45
C ASP A 33 9.40 16.51 -11.61
N LYS A 34 9.84 15.57 -12.46
CA LYS A 34 10.64 15.87 -13.66
C LYS A 34 9.82 16.40 -14.82
N ILE A 35 8.61 15.90 -15.02
CA ILE A 35 7.83 16.15 -16.24
C ILE A 35 6.66 17.10 -16.05
N ALA A 36 6.10 17.18 -14.83
CA ALA A 36 4.88 17.94 -14.58
C ALA A 36 5.17 19.40 -14.29
N ASN A 37 4.46 20.31 -14.99
CA ASN A 37 4.42 21.72 -14.71
C ASN A 37 3.06 22.17 -14.13
N ARG A 38 2.09 21.26 -14.08
CA ARG A 38 0.77 21.45 -13.48
C ARG A 38 0.31 20.13 -12.88
N ILE A 39 -0.30 20.20 -11.70
CA ILE A 39 -0.87 19.04 -11.01
C ILE A 39 -2.38 19.24 -10.90
N CYS A 40 -3.14 18.21 -11.28
CA CYS A 40 -4.57 18.11 -11.02
C CYS A 40 -4.78 17.14 -9.86
N ASP A 41 -5.15 17.65 -8.71
CA ASP A 41 -5.47 16.85 -7.52
C ASP A 41 -6.96 16.55 -7.50
N ILE A 42 -7.31 15.28 -7.43
CA ILE A 42 -8.69 14.80 -7.34
C ILE A 42 -8.91 14.37 -5.90
N ASP A 43 -9.67 15.18 -5.16
CA ASP A 43 -9.98 14.93 -3.76
C ASP A 43 -11.44 15.33 -3.48
N ASN A 44 -12.17 14.49 -2.72
CA ASN A 44 -13.58 14.73 -2.36
C ASN A 44 -14.47 15.16 -3.53
N ASP A 45 -14.45 14.40 -4.63
CA ASP A 45 -15.21 14.62 -5.87
C ASP A 45 -14.92 15.97 -6.55
N THR A 46 -13.84 16.64 -6.17
CA THR A 46 -13.39 17.91 -6.73
C THR A 46 -12.03 17.80 -7.40
N ILE A 47 -11.81 18.63 -8.43
CA ILE A 47 -10.53 18.72 -9.13
C ILE A 47 -9.91 20.08 -8.84
N THR A 48 -8.81 20.07 -8.10
CA THR A 48 -8.05 21.29 -7.80
C THR A 48 -6.76 21.32 -8.63
N LYS A 49 -6.52 22.44 -9.31
CA LYS A 49 -5.34 22.62 -10.17
C LYS A 49 -4.27 23.40 -9.43
N TYR A 50 -3.05 22.87 -9.45
CA TYR A 50 -1.87 23.52 -8.91
C TYR A 50 -0.86 23.76 -10.03
N TYR A 51 -0.20 24.90 -10.00
CA TYR A 51 0.89 25.25 -10.90
C TYR A 51 2.22 24.98 -10.22
N GLY A 52 3.14 24.40 -10.95
CA GLY A 52 4.47 24.04 -10.49
C GLY A 52 4.74 22.54 -10.51
N THR A 53 5.87 22.16 -9.93
CA THR A 53 6.31 20.75 -9.81
C THR A 53 5.48 19.97 -8.79
N TYR A 54 5.64 18.66 -8.79
CA TYR A 54 4.96 17.80 -7.81
C TYR A 54 5.40 18.11 -6.36
N SER A 55 6.67 18.38 -6.15
CA SER A 55 7.22 18.79 -4.84
C SER A 55 6.60 20.11 -4.32
N GLU A 56 6.39 21.08 -5.21
CA GLU A 56 5.72 22.35 -4.85
C GLU A 56 4.23 22.14 -4.52
N PHE A 57 3.57 21.26 -5.28
CA PHE A 57 2.19 20.86 -5.00
C PHE A 57 2.06 20.26 -3.60
N LEU A 58 2.93 19.28 -3.24
CA LEU A 58 2.88 18.65 -1.92
C LEU A 58 3.04 19.66 -0.79
N ARG A 59 3.98 20.62 -0.91
CA ARG A 59 4.15 21.69 0.09
C ARG A 59 2.89 22.54 0.23
N LYS A 60 2.30 22.97 -0.91
CA LYS A 60 1.06 23.76 -0.91
C LYS A 60 -0.11 22.98 -0.30
N LYS A 61 -0.28 21.70 -0.67
CA LYS A 61 -1.35 20.84 -0.14
C LYS A 61 -1.21 20.66 1.38
N THR A 62 0.00 20.42 1.89
CA THR A 62 0.26 20.30 3.32
C THR A 62 -0.11 21.60 4.07
N LEU A 63 0.33 22.75 3.58
CA LEU A 63 0.01 24.04 4.20
C LEU A 63 -1.50 24.33 4.22
N LEU A 64 -2.19 24.08 3.09
CA LEU A 64 -3.65 24.27 3.01
C LEU A 64 -4.39 23.35 3.98
N ARG A 65 -3.95 22.10 4.10
CA ARG A 65 -4.52 21.12 5.04
C ARG A 65 -4.33 21.54 6.50
N GLU A 66 -3.13 21.96 6.87
CA GLU A 66 -2.85 22.49 8.21
C GLU A 66 -3.68 23.70 8.55
N ASP A 67 -3.86 24.58 7.59
CA ASP A 67 -4.67 25.78 7.74
C ASP A 67 -6.16 25.45 7.91
N TYR A 68 -6.67 24.53 7.08
CA TYR A 68 -8.04 24.02 7.21
C TYR A 68 -8.29 23.37 8.58
N VAL A 69 -7.37 22.53 9.06
CA VAL A 69 -7.48 21.90 10.39
C VAL A 69 -7.53 22.96 11.50
N ARG A 70 -6.70 24.00 11.40
CA ARG A 70 -6.74 25.14 12.36
C ARG A 70 -8.06 25.87 12.33
N GLN A 71 -8.56 26.21 11.14
CA GLN A 71 -9.84 26.92 10.96
C GLN A 71 -11.00 26.07 11.46
N TYR A 72 -11.05 24.77 11.12
CA TYR A 72 -12.05 23.83 11.61
C TYR A 72 -12.06 23.74 13.15
N ALA A 73 -10.90 23.58 13.76
CA ALA A 73 -10.78 23.52 15.23
C ALA A 73 -11.24 24.82 15.91
N ALA A 74 -10.93 25.98 15.31
CA ALA A 74 -11.38 27.28 15.79
C ALA A 74 -12.91 27.40 15.69
N GLN A 75 -13.50 27.05 14.54
CA GLN A 75 -14.95 27.07 14.33
C GLN A 75 -15.67 26.11 15.30
N GLN A 76 -15.19 24.89 15.47
CA GLN A 76 -15.77 23.92 16.41
C GLN A 76 -15.77 24.43 17.87
N LYS A 77 -14.68 25.11 18.26
CA LYS A 77 -14.59 25.74 19.58
C LYS A 77 -15.59 26.85 19.76
N GLU A 78 -15.83 27.65 18.73
CA GLU A 78 -16.83 28.73 18.73
C GLU A 78 -18.25 28.17 18.76
N ILE A 79 -18.55 27.16 17.93
CA ILE A 79 -19.83 26.45 17.92
C ILE A 79 -20.13 25.91 19.32
N LYS A 80 -19.20 25.16 19.92
CA LYS A 80 -19.36 24.58 21.26
C LYS A 80 -19.63 25.63 22.33
N LYS A 81 -18.90 26.75 22.32
CA LYS A 81 -19.15 27.88 23.24
C LYS A 81 -20.54 28.48 23.06
N THR A 82 -20.97 28.62 21.82
CA THR A 82 -22.27 29.19 21.47
C THR A 82 -23.38 28.25 21.91
N GLU A 83 -23.27 26.96 21.67
CA GLU A 83 -24.22 25.93 22.11
C GLU A 83 -24.32 25.87 23.64
N GLU A 84 -23.20 25.94 24.36
CA GLU A 84 -23.18 26.00 25.83
C GLU A 84 -23.87 27.27 26.35
N PHE A 85 -23.66 28.39 25.70
CA PHE A 85 -24.34 29.66 26.06
C PHE A 85 -25.85 29.53 25.83
N ILE A 86 -26.28 28.99 24.70
CA ILE A 86 -27.70 28.77 24.38
C ILE A 86 -28.31 27.85 25.40
N ARG A 87 -27.72 26.70 25.70
CA ARG A 87 -28.21 25.72 26.67
C ARG A 87 -28.40 26.31 28.06
N LYS A 88 -27.46 27.16 28.52
CA LYS A 88 -27.53 27.79 29.84
C LYS A 88 -28.55 28.95 29.94
N ASN A 89 -28.93 29.60 28.81
CA ASN A 89 -29.67 30.84 28.83
C ASN A 89 -31.04 30.77 28.13
N ILE A 90 -31.42 29.64 27.52
CA ILE A 90 -32.63 29.50 26.70
C ILE A 90 -33.93 29.76 27.47
N ALA A 91 -33.96 29.47 28.78
CA ALA A 91 -35.11 29.62 29.64
C ALA A 91 -34.99 30.77 30.67
N GLY A 92 -33.98 31.70 30.51
CA GLY A 92 -33.71 32.73 31.52
C GLY A 92 -33.81 34.16 30.97
N ARG A 93 -33.40 35.17 31.77
CA ARG A 93 -33.38 36.59 31.40
C ARG A 93 -32.67 36.90 30.06
N LYS A 94 -31.76 36.03 29.62
CA LYS A 94 -31.00 36.13 28.36
C LYS A 94 -31.63 35.35 27.21
N ALA A 95 -32.86 34.85 27.32
CA ALA A 95 -33.51 33.98 26.34
C ALA A 95 -33.58 34.63 24.93
N LYS A 96 -33.83 35.95 24.82
CA LYS A 96 -33.82 36.65 23.54
C LYS A 96 -32.45 36.61 22.85
N MET A 97 -31.37 36.77 23.62
CA MET A 97 -29.99 36.69 23.12
C MET A 97 -29.62 35.27 22.74
N ALA A 98 -30.06 34.26 23.55
CA ALA A 98 -29.84 32.85 23.23
C ALA A 98 -30.52 32.43 21.93
N ARG A 99 -31.75 32.86 21.67
CA ARG A 99 -32.48 32.65 20.41
C ARG A 99 -31.81 33.34 19.23
N GLY A 100 -31.26 34.56 19.43
CA GLY A 100 -30.48 35.25 18.40
C GLY A 100 -29.23 34.50 17.99
N ARG A 101 -28.46 34.00 18.97
CA ARG A 101 -27.28 33.16 18.73
C ARG A 101 -27.63 31.80 18.10
N GLN A 102 -28.78 31.20 18.46
CA GLN A 102 -29.26 29.97 17.80
C GLN A 102 -29.49 30.24 16.30
N LYS A 103 -30.21 31.31 15.95
CA LYS A 103 -30.43 31.66 14.54
C LYS A 103 -29.13 31.92 13.78
N GLN A 104 -28.13 32.51 14.45
CA GLN A 104 -26.80 32.72 13.85
C GLN A 104 -26.08 31.42 13.63
N LEU A 105 -26.13 30.50 14.59
CA LEU A 105 -25.51 29.15 14.49
C LEU A 105 -26.18 28.29 13.41
N ASP A 106 -27.52 28.41 13.26
CA ASP A 106 -28.29 27.70 12.24
C ASP A 106 -28.00 28.19 10.81
N ARG A 107 -27.56 29.45 10.68
CA ARG A 107 -27.19 30.08 9.40
C ARG A 107 -25.69 29.99 9.09
N MET A 108 -24.90 29.57 10.07
CA MET A 108 -23.45 29.46 9.90
C MET A 108 -23.12 28.36 8.92
N ASP A 109 -22.29 28.66 7.95
CA ASP A 109 -21.72 27.69 7.05
C ASP A 109 -20.71 26.83 7.86
N LYS A 110 -21.10 25.62 8.22
CA LYS A 110 -20.30 24.75 9.05
C LYS A 110 -19.29 24.03 8.18
N MET A 111 -18.02 24.22 8.50
CA MET A 111 -16.95 23.44 7.89
C MET A 111 -17.21 21.96 8.16
N GLU A 112 -17.08 21.17 7.14
CA GLU A 112 -17.12 19.70 7.29
C GLU A 112 -15.86 19.23 8.00
N ALA A 113 -15.99 18.24 8.85
CA ALA A 113 -14.81 17.56 9.32
C ALA A 113 -14.06 17.05 8.09
N LEU A 114 -12.76 17.32 8.01
CA LEU A 114 -11.96 16.59 7.03
C LEU A 114 -12.23 15.11 7.30
N ASP A 115 -13.10 14.51 6.49
CA ASP A 115 -13.27 13.08 6.48
C ASP A 115 -11.91 12.50 6.10
N GLN A 116 -11.40 11.74 7.01
CA GLN A 116 -10.13 11.03 6.98
C GLN A 116 -8.99 11.75 7.72
N LYS A 117 -8.87 11.41 8.96
CA LYS A 117 -7.57 10.92 9.39
C LYS A 117 -7.16 9.91 8.33
N GLU A 118 -6.22 10.28 7.44
CA GLU A 118 -5.57 9.28 6.60
C GLU A 118 -5.25 8.12 7.51
N ILE A 119 -5.93 6.99 7.28
CA ILE A 119 -5.71 5.80 8.10
C ILE A 119 -4.33 5.33 7.68
N ILE A 120 -3.31 5.70 8.45
CA ILE A 120 -1.95 5.23 8.19
C ILE A 120 -1.99 3.72 8.37
N PRO A 121 -1.72 2.94 7.31
CA PRO A 121 -1.73 1.50 7.40
C PRO A 121 -0.69 1.03 8.42
N TYR A 122 -1.02 -0.03 9.13
CA TYR A 122 -0.10 -0.73 9.99
C TYR A 122 -0.13 -2.21 9.67
N PHE A 123 0.98 -2.73 9.17
CA PHE A 123 1.15 -4.15 8.89
C PHE A 123 1.98 -4.80 10.00
N HIS A 124 1.59 -6.00 10.38
CA HIS A 124 2.35 -6.83 11.30
C HIS A 124 2.16 -8.28 10.90
N PHE A 125 3.24 -8.94 10.54
CA PHE A 125 3.22 -10.34 10.14
C PHE A 125 3.52 -11.22 11.36
N PRO A 126 2.57 -12.06 11.79
CA PRO A 126 2.79 -12.97 12.91
C PRO A 126 3.82 -14.03 12.50
N VAL A 127 4.88 -14.16 13.32
CA VAL A 127 5.98 -15.07 13.03
C VAL A 127 5.80 -16.39 13.76
N LEU A 128 5.98 -17.50 13.05
CA LEU A 128 6.16 -18.81 13.64
C LEU A 128 7.62 -18.99 14.07
N SER A 129 7.86 -19.99 14.93
CA SER A 129 9.21 -20.28 15.43
C SER A 129 10.23 -20.41 14.30
N LEU A 130 11.40 -19.81 14.49
CA LEU A 130 12.50 -19.81 13.55
C LEU A 130 13.58 -20.78 14.01
N THR A 131 14.18 -21.45 13.04
CA THR A 131 15.45 -22.17 13.23
C THR A 131 16.53 -21.46 12.41
N ASN A 132 17.77 -21.44 12.92
CA ASN A 132 18.91 -20.87 12.20
C ASN A 132 19.46 -21.84 11.12
N THR A 133 18.63 -22.76 10.63
CA THR A 133 18.99 -23.72 9.59
C THR A 133 18.76 -23.12 8.19
N GLU A 134 19.17 -23.85 7.17
CA GLU A 134 18.86 -23.50 5.79
C GLU A 134 17.36 -23.65 5.54
N HIS A 135 16.70 -22.57 5.21
CA HIS A 135 15.25 -22.52 4.96
C HIS A 135 14.90 -22.82 3.52
N LEU A 136 15.74 -22.40 2.57
CA LEU A 136 15.58 -22.68 1.14
C LEU A 136 16.93 -22.97 0.52
N LEU A 137 16.99 -24.06 -0.23
CA LEU A 137 18.11 -24.44 -1.08
C LEU A 137 17.63 -24.54 -2.52
N VAL A 138 18.30 -23.89 -3.44
CA VAL A 138 18.04 -23.92 -4.88
C VAL A 138 19.33 -24.35 -5.59
N LYS A 139 19.26 -25.40 -6.42
CA LYS A 139 20.42 -25.94 -7.14
C LYS A 139 20.11 -26.16 -8.62
N GLN A 140 20.89 -25.49 -9.47
CA GLN A 140 20.84 -25.61 -10.92
C GLN A 140 19.41 -25.50 -11.48
N LEU A 141 18.56 -24.67 -10.85
CA LEU A 141 17.17 -24.57 -11.16
C LEU A 141 16.94 -23.88 -12.50
N ALA A 142 16.12 -24.48 -13.36
CA ALA A 142 15.58 -23.84 -14.55
C ALA A 142 14.05 -23.72 -14.42
N VAL A 143 13.53 -22.54 -14.71
CA VAL A 143 12.11 -22.20 -14.60
C VAL A 143 11.58 -21.63 -15.90
N GLY A 144 10.35 -21.94 -16.22
CA GLY A 144 9.67 -21.49 -17.45
C GLY A 144 8.36 -22.23 -17.64
N TYR A 145 7.71 -22.02 -18.78
CA TYR A 145 6.44 -22.68 -19.15
C TYR A 145 6.69 -23.79 -20.19
N HIS A 146 7.00 -23.43 -21.43
CA HIS A 146 7.29 -24.35 -22.52
C HIS A 146 8.79 -24.47 -22.80
N TYR A 147 9.54 -23.42 -22.45
CA TYR A 147 10.99 -23.35 -22.55
C TYR A 147 11.55 -22.61 -21.35
N PRO A 148 12.82 -22.82 -20.99
CA PRO A 148 13.41 -22.14 -19.85
C PRO A 148 13.49 -20.63 -20.07
N VAL A 149 12.90 -19.86 -19.16
CA VAL A 149 13.02 -18.41 -19.09
C VAL A 149 14.27 -18.03 -18.30
N LEU A 150 14.51 -18.75 -17.20
CA LEU A 150 15.72 -18.66 -16.40
C LEU A 150 16.33 -20.04 -16.24
N SER A 151 17.65 -20.11 -16.27
CA SER A 151 18.40 -21.37 -16.14
C SER A 151 19.59 -21.22 -15.21
N ASN A 152 20.03 -22.32 -14.64
CA ASN A 152 21.19 -22.42 -13.78
C ASN A 152 21.15 -21.47 -12.58
N ILE A 153 19.97 -21.36 -11.95
CA ILE A 153 19.80 -20.55 -10.74
C ILE A 153 20.27 -21.38 -9.54
N GLU A 154 21.17 -20.78 -8.76
CA GLU A 154 21.73 -21.41 -7.57
C GLU A 154 21.86 -20.40 -6.43
N PHE A 155 21.17 -20.67 -5.32
CA PHE A 155 21.31 -19.91 -4.07
C PHE A 155 20.71 -20.69 -2.90
N SER A 156 21.07 -20.25 -1.69
CA SER A 156 20.42 -20.71 -0.47
C SER A 156 20.05 -19.54 0.42
N ILE A 157 19.04 -19.72 1.27
CA ILE A 157 18.55 -18.73 2.23
C ILE A 157 18.45 -19.40 3.60
N LYS A 158 19.11 -18.79 4.60
CA LYS A 158 19.05 -19.21 6.00
C LYS A 158 17.88 -18.56 6.72
N GLY A 159 17.45 -19.18 7.81
CA GLY A 159 16.41 -18.64 8.68
C GLY A 159 16.72 -17.20 9.14
N GLY A 160 15.72 -16.31 9.06
CA GLY A 160 15.84 -14.91 9.43
C GLY A 160 16.50 -14.00 8.39
N GLN A 161 17.06 -14.51 7.29
CA GLN A 161 17.66 -13.68 6.25
C GLN A 161 16.60 -12.88 5.47
N LYS A 162 16.97 -11.66 5.07
CA LYS A 162 16.21 -10.78 4.19
C LYS A 162 16.94 -10.72 2.85
N VAL A 163 16.38 -11.36 1.84
CA VAL A 163 16.98 -11.51 0.51
C VAL A 163 16.09 -10.84 -0.52
N VAL A 164 16.70 -10.07 -1.42
CA VAL A 164 16.02 -9.45 -2.54
C VAL A 164 16.51 -10.05 -3.84
N ILE A 165 15.58 -10.35 -4.74
CA ILE A 165 15.86 -10.69 -6.14
C ILE A 165 15.57 -9.47 -6.99
N THR A 166 16.58 -9.04 -7.76
CA THR A 166 16.47 -7.93 -8.71
C THR A 166 16.73 -8.43 -10.13
N GLY A 167 16.33 -7.66 -11.13
CA GLY A 167 16.54 -7.96 -12.55
C GLY A 167 15.51 -7.25 -13.42
N PHE A 168 15.74 -7.20 -14.73
CA PHE A 168 14.87 -6.53 -15.68
C PHE A 168 13.43 -7.09 -15.64
N ASN A 169 12.46 -6.25 -16.02
CA ASN A 169 11.07 -6.70 -16.13
C ASN A 169 10.94 -7.72 -17.25
N GLY A 170 10.14 -8.78 -16.99
CA GLY A 170 9.98 -9.89 -17.93
C GLY A 170 11.13 -10.90 -17.94
N ILE A 171 12.18 -10.76 -17.10
CA ILE A 171 13.28 -11.73 -17.05
C ILE A 171 12.89 -13.09 -16.45
N GLY A 172 11.72 -13.18 -15.77
CA GLY A 172 11.23 -14.42 -15.16
C GLY A 172 11.25 -14.45 -13.62
N LYS A 173 11.35 -13.30 -12.95
CA LYS A 173 11.34 -13.21 -11.47
C LYS A 173 10.08 -13.82 -10.86
N SER A 174 8.90 -13.42 -11.35
CA SER A 174 7.61 -13.98 -10.89
C SER A 174 7.46 -15.46 -11.24
N THR A 175 7.98 -15.89 -12.39
CA THR A 175 8.02 -17.31 -12.78
C THR A 175 8.87 -18.13 -11.78
N LEU A 176 10.00 -17.57 -11.34
CA LEU A 176 10.82 -18.20 -10.30
C LEU A 176 10.05 -18.31 -8.98
N LEU A 177 9.38 -17.25 -8.53
CA LEU A 177 8.58 -17.31 -7.30
C LEU A 177 7.42 -18.31 -7.41
N LYS A 178 6.68 -18.29 -8.53
CA LYS A 178 5.60 -19.25 -8.80
C LYS A 178 6.10 -20.70 -8.82
N THR A 179 7.31 -20.94 -9.30
CA THR A 179 7.94 -22.27 -9.22
C THR A 179 8.27 -22.62 -7.78
N LEU A 180 8.84 -21.71 -7.00
CA LEU A 180 9.21 -21.96 -5.59
C LEU A 180 7.99 -22.26 -4.71
N ILE A 181 6.82 -21.65 -4.98
CA ILE A 181 5.59 -21.95 -4.23
C ILE A 181 4.82 -23.16 -4.79
N GLY A 182 5.32 -23.77 -5.87
CA GLY A 182 4.74 -24.99 -6.45
C GLY A 182 3.59 -24.79 -7.43
N GLU A 183 3.31 -23.57 -7.86
CA GLU A 183 2.30 -23.28 -8.90
C GLU A 183 2.77 -23.69 -10.30
N ILE A 184 4.06 -23.61 -10.56
CA ILE A 184 4.68 -23.98 -11.83
C ILE A 184 5.74 -25.06 -11.52
N PRO A 185 5.77 -26.17 -12.26
CA PRO A 185 6.81 -27.17 -12.07
C PRO A 185 8.19 -26.64 -12.51
N SER A 186 9.25 -27.07 -11.82
CA SER A 186 10.63 -26.81 -12.26
C SER A 186 10.92 -27.59 -13.55
N MET A 187 11.63 -26.94 -14.50
CA MET A 187 12.03 -27.60 -15.76
C MET A 187 13.30 -28.43 -15.58
N GLN A 188 14.26 -27.93 -14.81
CA GLN A 188 15.52 -28.62 -14.47
C GLN A 188 15.97 -28.20 -13.10
N GLY A 189 16.90 -29.00 -12.52
CA GLY A 189 17.39 -28.76 -11.18
C GLY A 189 16.38 -29.07 -10.10
N HIS A 190 16.63 -28.62 -8.90
CA HIS A 190 15.72 -28.81 -7.78
C HIS A 190 15.82 -27.68 -6.77
N PHE A 191 14.78 -27.51 -6.01
CA PHE A 191 14.77 -26.67 -4.82
C PHE A 191 14.11 -27.43 -3.66
N LYS A 192 14.48 -27.06 -2.45
CA LYS A 192 13.91 -27.65 -1.24
C LYS A 192 13.76 -26.60 -0.17
N PHE A 193 12.55 -26.47 0.38
CA PHE A 193 12.31 -25.80 1.65
C PHE A 193 12.56 -26.80 2.81
N SER A 194 13.03 -26.28 3.93
CA SER A 194 13.04 -27.04 5.18
C SER A 194 11.61 -27.38 5.60
N ASP A 195 11.43 -28.56 6.21
CA ASP A 195 10.11 -29.05 6.64
C ASP A 195 9.41 -28.13 7.68
N GLN A 196 10.17 -27.25 8.31
CA GLN A 196 9.66 -26.29 9.30
C GLN A 196 9.23 -24.95 8.68
N VAL A 197 9.39 -24.78 7.36
CA VAL A 197 9.04 -23.53 6.67
C VAL A 197 7.55 -23.51 6.39
N THR A 198 6.92 -22.43 6.86
CA THR A 198 5.55 -22.07 6.50
C THR A 198 5.61 -20.76 5.70
N ILE A 199 5.17 -20.83 4.45
CA ILE A 199 5.27 -19.73 3.49
C ILE A 199 4.04 -18.84 3.61
N GLY A 200 4.26 -17.52 3.69
CA GLY A 200 3.28 -16.49 3.35
C GLY A 200 3.66 -15.89 2.00
N TYR A 201 2.74 -15.90 1.05
CA TYR A 201 2.99 -15.39 -0.30
C TYR A 201 2.13 -14.17 -0.63
N PHE A 202 2.78 -13.13 -1.14
CA PHE A 202 2.12 -11.97 -1.72
C PHE A 202 2.40 -11.94 -3.22
N GLU A 203 1.36 -12.15 -3.99
CA GLU A 203 1.38 -12.19 -5.44
C GLU A 203 1.28 -10.79 -6.05
N GLN A 204 2.01 -10.54 -7.13
CA GLN A 204 1.96 -9.29 -7.89
C GLN A 204 0.58 -9.02 -8.48
N ASP A 205 -0.07 -10.07 -9.02
CA ASP A 205 -1.37 -9.93 -9.67
C ASP A 205 -2.48 -9.77 -8.64
N LEU A 206 -3.37 -8.79 -8.87
CA LEU A 206 -4.51 -8.50 -8.01
C LEU A 206 -5.79 -9.18 -8.54
N GLU A 207 -5.65 -10.38 -9.12
CA GLU A 207 -6.80 -11.16 -9.55
C GLU A 207 -7.56 -11.74 -8.35
N TRP A 208 -8.88 -11.64 -8.40
CA TRP A 208 -9.79 -12.17 -7.40
C TRP A 208 -10.72 -13.18 -8.03
N LYS A 209 -10.86 -14.35 -7.41
CA LYS A 209 -11.78 -15.41 -7.90
C LYS A 209 -13.24 -14.96 -7.88
N GLU A 210 -13.60 -14.15 -6.90
CA GLU A 210 -14.94 -13.64 -6.64
C GLU A 210 -14.89 -12.12 -6.47
N PRO A 211 -14.80 -11.35 -7.58
CA PRO A 211 -14.61 -9.90 -7.52
C PRO A 211 -15.83 -9.13 -6.98
N GLU A 212 -16.98 -9.77 -6.88
CA GLU A 212 -18.22 -9.24 -6.30
C GLU A 212 -18.21 -9.23 -4.76
N LEU A 213 -17.37 -10.06 -4.11
CA LEU A 213 -17.29 -10.08 -2.66
C LEU A 213 -16.69 -8.79 -2.10
N THR A 214 -17.17 -8.43 -0.92
CA THR A 214 -16.60 -7.30 -0.17
C THR A 214 -15.35 -7.74 0.62
N PRO A 215 -14.41 -6.83 0.95
CA PRO A 215 -13.28 -7.14 1.82
C PRO A 215 -13.66 -7.82 3.14
N ILE A 216 -14.79 -7.43 3.73
CA ILE A 216 -15.30 -8.09 4.95
C ILE A 216 -15.64 -9.55 4.67
N GLN A 217 -16.34 -9.84 3.58
CA GLN A 217 -16.71 -11.21 3.21
C GLN A 217 -15.48 -12.05 2.88
N ILE A 218 -14.51 -11.49 2.13
CA ILE A 218 -13.26 -12.18 1.79
C ILE A 218 -12.50 -12.60 3.05
N VAL A 219 -12.32 -11.68 4.01
CA VAL A 219 -11.62 -11.99 5.26
C VAL A 219 -12.43 -12.96 6.12
N ALA A 220 -13.77 -12.78 6.20
CA ALA A 220 -14.63 -13.70 6.96
C ALA A 220 -14.65 -15.11 6.37
N ASN A 221 -14.64 -15.26 5.05
CA ASN A 221 -14.56 -16.57 4.38
C ASN A 221 -13.21 -17.25 4.64
N ALA A 222 -12.10 -16.49 4.63
CA ALA A 222 -10.78 -17.03 4.95
C ALA A 222 -10.61 -17.39 6.44
N TYR A 223 -11.34 -16.69 7.35
CA TYR A 223 -11.26 -16.87 8.80
C TYR A 223 -12.65 -16.97 9.42
N PRO A 224 -13.38 -18.11 9.24
CA PRO A 224 -14.79 -18.25 9.66
C PRO A 224 -15.04 -18.08 11.16
N ASN A 225 -14.02 -18.32 11.99
CA ASN A 225 -14.10 -18.18 13.43
C ASN A 225 -13.89 -16.73 13.94
N MET A 226 -13.56 -15.80 13.03
CA MET A 226 -13.33 -14.39 13.39
C MET A 226 -14.65 -13.63 13.40
N VAL A 227 -14.95 -12.95 14.51
CA VAL A 227 -16.16 -12.12 14.58
C VAL A 227 -16.02 -10.88 13.67
N THR A 228 -17.13 -10.45 13.07
CA THR A 228 -17.17 -9.33 12.11
C THR A 228 -16.54 -8.04 12.65
N LYS A 229 -16.62 -7.80 13.95
CA LYS A 229 -15.98 -6.65 14.59
C LYS A 229 -14.46 -6.68 14.45
N ASP A 230 -13.84 -7.85 14.62
CA ASP A 230 -12.39 -8.01 14.51
C ASP A 230 -11.96 -7.98 13.05
N VAL A 231 -12.74 -8.55 12.13
CA VAL A 231 -12.54 -8.42 10.68
C VAL A 231 -12.44 -6.94 10.29
N ARG A 232 -13.41 -6.12 10.70
CA ARG A 232 -13.41 -4.67 10.43
C ARG A 232 -12.20 -3.96 11.05
N LYS A 233 -11.82 -4.36 12.27
CA LYS A 233 -10.64 -3.81 12.95
C LYS A 233 -9.34 -4.11 12.19
N HIS A 234 -9.18 -5.34 11.70
CA HIS A 234 -7.99 -5.73 10.91
C HIS A 234 -7.93 -4.99 9.57
N LEU A 235 -9.05 -4.91 8.85
CA LEU A 235 -9.15 -4.14 7.61
C LEU A 235 -8.80 -2.66 7.84
N ALA A 236 -9.36 -2.04 8.89
CA ALA A 236 -9.06 -0.66 9.25
C ALA A 236 -7.57 -0.46 9.59
N ARG A 237 -6.93 -1.41 10.32
CA ARG A 237 -5.47 -1.37 10.58
C ARG A 237 -4.65 -1.41 9.29
N CYS A 238 -5.10 -2.15 8.29
CA CYS A 238 -4.43 -2.22 6.99
C CYS A 238 -4.75 -1.03 6.07
N GLY A 239 -5.47 -0.02 6.56
CA GLY A 239 -5.74 1.21 5.80
C GLY A 239 -7.00 1.12 4.92
N ILE A 240 -7.90 0.15 5.14
CA ILE A 240 -9.18 0.05 4.45
C ILE A 240 -10.26 0.81 5.23
N SER A 241 -10.85 1.82 4.60
CA SER A 241 -11.94 2.60 5.19
C SER A 241 -13.20 1.75 5.37
N SER A 242 -14.07 2.16 6.29
CA SER A 242 -15.37 1.47 6.50
C SER A 242 -16.22 1.44 5.23
N LYS A 243 -16.14 2.48 4.39
CA LYS A 243 -16.82 2.56 3.09
C LYS A 243 -16.27 1.48 2.14
N HIS A 244 -14.96 1.42 1.94
CA HIS A 244 -14.31 0.45 1.04
C HIS A 244 -14.43 -0.99 1.55
N ALA A 245 -14.48 -1.21 2.86
CA ALA A 245 -14.69 -2.54 3.44
C ALA A 245 -16.06 -3.16 3.08
N MET A 246 -17.02 -2.34 2.64
CA MET A 246 -18.38 -2.74 2.26
C MET A 246 -18.62 -2.72 0.74
N GLN A 247 -17.68 -2.28 -0.07
CA GLN A 247 -17.77 -2.28 -1.53
C GLN A 247 -17.21 -3.57 -2.10
N SER A 248 -17.65 -3.98 -3.30
CA SER A 248 -17.10 -5.13 -4.03
C SER A 248 -15.61 -4.92 -4.29
N ILE A 249 -14.79 -5.96 -4.06
CA ILE A 249 -13.33 -5.87 -4.20
C ILE A 249 -12.93 -5.46 -5.63
N GLY A 250 -13.65 -5.93 -6.65
CA GLY A 250 -13.39 -5.58 -8.04
C GLY A 250 -13.62 -4.10 -8.39
N THR A 251 -14.34 -3.34 -7.54
CA THR A 251 -14.56 -1.90 -7.74
C THR A 251 -13.55 -1.03 -7.00
N LEU A 252 -12.74 -1.63 -6.14
CA LEU A 252 -11.70 -0.93 -5.40
C LEU A 252 -10.49 -0.62 -6.29
N SER A 253 -9.76 0.43 -5.95
CA SER A 253 -8.47 0.74 -6.60
C SER A 253 -7.46 -0.38 -6.38
N GLY A 254 -6.47 -0.51 -7.27
CA GLY A 254 -5.39 -1.50 -7.10
C GLY A 254 -4.67 -1.38 -5.76
N GLY A 255 -4.49 -0.16 -5.23
CA GLY A 255 -3.90 0.06 -3.92
C GLY A 255 -4.75 -0.47 -2.76
N GLU A 256 -6.06 -0.33 -2.84
CA GLU A 256 -7.00 -0.86 -1.84
C GLU A 256 -7.05 -2.39 -1.90
N GLN A 257 -7.08 -2.95 -3.10
CA GLN A 257 -7.03 -4.40 -3.31
C GLN A 257 -5.73 -4.99 -2.74
N ALA A 258 -4.58 -4.35 -2.99
CA ALA A 258 -3.30 -4.75 -2.42
C ALA A 258 -3.31 -4.70 -0.87
N LYS A 259 -3.93 -3.67 -0.27
CA LYS A 259 -4.10 -3.58 1.18
C LYS A 259 -4.99 -4.71 1.73
N VAL A 260 -6.01 -5.16 1.00
CA VAL A 260 -6.84 -6.31 1.41
C VAL A 260 -6.04 -7.62 1.32
N LYS A 261 -5.27 -7.87 0.24
CA LYS A 261 -4.34 -9.02 0.17
C LYS A 261 -3.32 -8.98 1.31
N MET A 262 -2.78 -7.80 1.61
CA MET A 262 -1.85 -7.60 2.72
C MET A 262 -2.51 -7.90 4.08
N CYS A 263 -3.78 -7.49 4.27
CA CYS A 263 -4.56 -7.81 5.47
C CYS A 263 -4.68 -9.33 5.67
N LEU A 264 -5.02 -10.10 4.65
CA LEU A 264 -5.07 -11.56 4.72
C LEU A 264 -3.71 -12.14 5.14
N LEU A 265 -2.62 -11.64 4.58
CA LEU A 265 -1.28 -12.09 4.92
C LEU A 265 -0.89 -11.77 6.38
N THR A 266 -1.33 -10.62 6.92
CA THR A 266 -1.11 -10.27 8.34
C THR A 266 -1.91 -11.14 9.31
N LEU A 267 -2.89 -11.89 8.84
CA LEU A 267 -3.68 -12.83 9.64
C LEU A 267 -3.14 -14.27 9.57
N THR A 268 -2.21 -14.54 8.65
CA THR A 268 -1.65 -15.88 8.42
C THR A 268 -0.27 -15.98 9.07
N PRO A 269 -0.10 -16.74 10.16
CA PRO A 269 1.22 -16.95 10.75
C PRO A 269 2.15 -17.67 9.77
N CYS A 270 3.36 -17.14 9.58
CA CYS A 270 4.38 -17.73 8.71
C CYS A 270 5.78 -17.44 9.27
N ASN A 271 6.79 -18.15 8.78
CA ASN A 271 8.19 -17.87 9.09
C ASN A 271 9.04 -17.59 7.84
N PHE A 272 8.43 -17.68 6.66
CA PHE A 272 9.04 -17.35 5.38
C PHE A 272 8.06 -16.53 4.53
N LEU A 273 8.33 -15.24 4.33
CA LEU A 273 7.55 -14.37 3.46
C LEU A 273 8.17 -14.34 2.06
N ILE A 274 7.37 -14.62 1.05
CA ILE A 274 7.70 -14.42 -0.36
C ILE A 274 6.83 -13.28 -0.87
N MET A 275 7.45 -12.25 -1.44
CA MET A 275 6.74 -11.07 -1.91
C MET A 275 7.16 -10.70 -3.34
N ASP A 276 6.19 -10.66 -4.24
CA ASP A 276 6.40 -10.29 -5.64
C ASP A 276 5.93 -8.85 -5.89
N GLU A 277 6.88 -7.93 -6.03
CA GLU A 277 6.68 -6.50 -6.31
C GLU A 277 5.58 -5.85 -5.43
N PRO A 278 5.61 -6.00 -4.09
CA PRO A 278 4.50 -5.61 -3.22
C PRO A 278 4.24 -4.11 -3.16
N THR A 279 5.16 -3.31 -3.68
CA THR A 279 5.08 -1.84 -3.68
C THR A 279 4.32 -1.26 -4.86
N ASN A 280 4.05 -2.04 -5.92
CA ASN A 280 3.55 -1.53 -7.22
C ASN A 280 2.23 -0.77 -7.14
N HIS A 281 1.36 -1.11 -6.21
CA HIS A 281 0.03 -0.49 -6.09
C HIS A 281 -0.14 0.31 -4.79
N LEU A 282 0.90 0.35 -3.94
CA LEU A 282 0.80 1.01 -2.65
C LEU A 282 1.11 2.50 -2.75
N ASP A 283 0.35 3.30 -2.00
CA ASP A 283 0.68 4.69 -1.73
C ASP A 283 1.92 4.80 -0.82
N VAL A 284 2.47 6.01 -0.69
CA VAL A 284 3.70 6.24 0.09
C VAL A 284 3.58 5.78 1.53
N GLN A 285 2.44 6.05 2.17
CA GLN A 285 2.24 5.69 3.57
C GLN A 285 2.18 4.17 3.75
N ALA A 286 1.52 3.46 2.83
CA ALA A 286 1.46 2.01 2.84
C ALA A 286 2.83 1.38 2.52
N LYS A 287 3.63 1.97 1.61
CA LYS A 287 5.02 1.54 1.35
C LYS A 287 5.88 1.66 2.61
N GLU A 288 5.84 2.79 3.31
CA GLU A 288 6.60 2.98 4.56
C GLU A 288 6.14 2.03 5.68
N ALA A 289 4.83 1.82 5.80
CA ALA A 289 4.28 0.85 6.75
C ALA A 289 4.74 -0.58 6.43
N LEU A 290 4.75 -0.97 5.14
CA LEU A 290 5.24 -2.28 4.69
C LEU A 290 6.75 -2.42 4.92
N LYS A 291 7.55 -1.39 4.58
CA LYS A 291 8.99 -1.35 4.86
C LYS A 291 9.27 -1.59 6.34
N THR A 292 8.56 -0.89 7.21
CA THR A 292 8.67 -1.06 8.68
C THR A 292 8.29 -2.48 9.11
N ALA A 293 7.19 -3.02 8.58
CA ALA A 293 6.74 -4.37 8.91
C ALA A 293 7.75 -5.44 8.48
N LEU A 294 8.32 -5.33 7.26
CA LEU A 294 9.31 -6.31 6.75
C LEU A 294 10.66 -6.19 7.47
N SER A 295 11.12 -4.98 7.77
CA SER A 295 12.36 -4.78 8.52
C SER A 295 12.30 -5.35 9.94
N THR A 296 11.14 -5.28 10.60
CA THR A 296 10.91 -5.79 11.95
C THR A 296 10.43 -7.24 12.02
N PHE A 297 10.03 -7.81 10.89
CA PHE A 297 9.60 -9.21 10.83
C PHE A 297 10.77 -10.13 11.20
N ALA A 298 10.64 -10.94 12.24
CA ALA A 298 11.71 -11.81 12.69
C ALA A 298 11.96 -13.00 11.74
N GLY A 299 11.00 -13.35 10.86
CA GLY A 299 11.08 -14.44 9.87
C GLY A 299 12.03 -14.16 8.70
N THR A 300 12.09 -15.09 7.78
CA THR A 300 12.84 -14.99 6.52
C THR A 300 12.02 -14.23 5.48
N VAL A 301 12.65 -13.40 4.67
CA VAL A 301 11.97 -12.68 3.57
C VAL A 301 12.71 -12.93 2.26
N LEU A 302 11.97 -13.32 1.24
CA LEU A 302 12.38 -13.31 -0.15
C LEU A 302 11.52 -12.30 -0.90
N LEU A 303 12.11 -11.18 -1.25
CA LEU A 303 11.46 -10.07 -1.92
C LEU A 303 11.90 -10.00 -3.38
N VAL A 304 10.95 -9.85 -4.30
CA VAL A 304 11.23 -9.34 -5.64
C VAL A 304 10.86 -7.87 -5.67
N SER A 305 11.79 -7.01 -6.00
CA SER A 305 11.52 -5.57 -6.15
C SER A 305 12.60 -4.90 -7.01
N HIS A 306 12.18 -3.89 -7.75
CA HIS A 306 13.05 -2.98 -8.49
C HIS A 306 13.25 -1.62 -7.77
N GLU A 307 12.52 -1.36 -6.68
CA GLU A 307 12.61 -0.11 -5.90
C GLU A 307 13.75 -0.18 -4.87
N GLU A 308 14.97 0.19 -5.26
CA GLU A 308 16.14 0.15 -4.37
C GLU A 308 15.94 0.93 -3.07
N ALA A 309 15.28 2.10 -3.14
CA ALA A 309 14.98 2.91 -1.96
C ALA A 309 14.08 2.20 -0.94
N PHE A 310 13.28 1.22 -1.38
CA PHE A 310 12.41 0.45 -0.50
C PHE A 310 13.18 -0.58 0.33
N TYR A 311 14.13 -1.31 -0.29
CA TYR A 311 14.76 -2.48 0.36
C TYR A 311 16.18 -2.25 0.88
N ARG A 312 16.91 -1.25 0.39
CA ARG A 312 18.35 -1.05 0.65
C ARG A 312 18.74 -1.06 2.13
N ASP A 313 17.92 -0.43 2.98
CA ASP A 313 18.30 -0.18 4.38
C ASP A 313 18.09 -1.38 5.30
N TRP A 314 17.30 -2.38 4.90
CA TRP A 314 16.90 -3.49 5.77
C TRP A 314 17.20 -4.89 5.22
N THR A 315 17.66 -4.99 4.00
CA THR A 315 18.01 -6.30 3.39
C THR A 315 19.49 -6.60 3.56
N GLN A 316 19.81 -7.89 3.72
CA GLN A 316 21.19 -8.33 3.90
C GLN A 316 21.85 -8.82 2.63
N ARG A 317 21.06 -9.23 1.64
CA ARG A 317 21.58 -9.82 0.40
C ARG A 317 20.71 -9.47 -0.79
N VAL A 318 21.35 -9.08 -1.87
CA VAL A 318 20.71 -8.87 -3.17
C VAL A 318 21.23 -9.93 -4.15
N ILE A 319 20.32 -10.58 -4.86
CA ILE A 319 20.58 -11.53 -5.92
C ILE A 319 20.15 -10.86 -7.22
N SER A 320 21.11 -10.48 -8.06
CA SER A 320 20.82 -9.93 -9.39
C SER A 320 20.66 -11.06 -10.39
N ILE A 321 19.51 -11.09 -11.08
CA ILE A 321 19.28 -12.00 -12.20
C ILE A 321 19.57 -11.22 -13.50
N GLU A 322 20.61 -11.65 -14.22
CA GLU A 322 21.01 -11.08 -15.50
C GLU A 322 20.73 -12.07 -16.62
N LYS A 323 20.35 -11.57 -17.80
CA LYS A 323 20.24 -12.39 -18.99
C LYS A 323 21.65 -12.76 -19.44
N LYS A 324 21.97 -14.05 -19.39
CA LYS A 324 23.18 -14.56 -20.04
C LYS A 324 23.03 -14.64 -21.54
#